data_d61ccf6674980e64d2465fa51c739325
#
_entry.id   d61ccf6674980e64d2465fa51c739325
#
_cell.length_a   1.000
_cell.length_b   1.000
_cell.length_c   1.000
_cell.angle_alpha   90.00
_cell.angle_beta   90.00
_cell.angle_gamma   90.00
#
_symmetry.space_group_name_H-M   'P 1'
#
loop_
_entity.id
_entity.type
_entity.pdbx_description
1 polymer ?
#
loop_
_entity_poly.entity_id
_entity_poly.type
_entity_poly.pdbx_seq_one_letter_code
_entity_poly.pdbx_strand_id
1 'polypeptide(L)'
;MTFLLLSTFLWTGKALSFETSAKAAYILDQTTGTVLLEKNADQPLPPASMSKLMTLYMAFEYINQGRLELTEKLPVSDAAVKYRGSTMFLNTSDRVTVEDLLRGIIVLSGNDACVVLAEALSPDGTEKGFADLMTRRAKKMGMMNSVFANSNGWPHPEHKMSVKDLAILANRIVADFPEYYKMFAEDTFEFDGRAAANTRNRNPLLGLGIGADGLKTGHTSEAGYGLVGSALQGERRVIFVVTGLRSQSVRADEAEAIVNWAFRQFTQKKYGGKNDVIGFAPVWNGASAQVGLALAEDLDLLVPVFDDGDINFNAEIKTPIKAPLSKG
;
A
#
# COMPACT_ATOMS: atom_id res chain seq x y z
N MET A 1 -31.44 10.05 -4.02
CA MET A 1 -30.21 9.26 -3.95
C MET A 1 -30.59 7.80 -4.19
N THR A 2 -30.46 7.35 -5.44
CA THR A 2 -30.85 5.98 -5.83
C THR A 2 -29.54 5.18 -5.85
N PHE A 3 -29.33 4.33 -4.84
CA PHE A 3 -28.16 3.45 -4.78
C PHE A 3 -28.29 2.38 -5.87
N LEU A 4 -27.39 2.40 -6.84
CA LEU A 4 -27.17 1.31 -7.77
C LEU A 4 -26.28 0.28 -7.07
N LEU A 5 -26.81 -0.87 -6.66
CA LEU A 5 -26.03 -2.01 -6.18
C LEU A 5 -25.51 -2.74 -7.42
N LEU A 6 -24.22 -2.58 -7.69
CA LEU A 6 -23.53 -3.42 -8.67
C LEU A 6 -23.26 -4.78 -7.99
N SER A 7 -23.97 -5.83 -8.38
CA SER A 7 -23.63 -7.18 -7.91
C SER A 7 -22.44 -7.70 -8.71
N THR A 8 -21.37 -8.01 -7.99
CA THR A 8 -20.18 -8.67 -8.57
C THR A 8 -20.49 -10.10 -8.93
N PHE A 9 -20.43 -10.41 -10.22
CA PHE A 9 -20.50 -11.78 -10.70
C PHE A 9 -19.15 -12.48 -10.51
N LEU A 10 -19.19 -13.70 -9.92
CA LEU A 10 -18.05 -14.61 -9.87
C LEU A 10 -17.74 -15.11 -11.29
N TRP A 11 -16.66 -14.61 -11.82
CA TRP A 11 -16.15 -14.99 -13.13
C TRP A 11 -15.33 -16.29 -13.02
N THR A 12 -15.67 -17.32 -13.79
CA THR A 12 -15.00 -18.63 -13.82
C THR A 12 -13.97 -18.76 -14.96
N GLY A 13 -13.47 -17.67 -15.47
CA GLY A 13 -12.35 -17.69 -16.43
C GLY A 13 -11.09 -18.26 -15.76
N LYS A 14 -10.43 -19.24 -16.37
CA LYS A 14 -9.16 -19.81 -15.91
C LYS A 14 -8.03 -18.79 -16.13
N ALA A 15 -7.97 -17.73 -15.32
CA ALA A 15 -6.69 -17.06 -15.12
C ALA A 15 -5.75 -18.10 -14.51
N LEU A 16 -4.56 -18.26 -15.07
CA LEU A 16 -3.53 -19.11 -14.46
C LEU A 16 -3.26 -18.53 -13.06
N SER A 17 -3.71 -19.25 -12.03
CA SER A 17 -3.54 -18.82 -10.65
C SER A 17 -2.05 -18.71 -10.35
N PHE A 18 -1.63 -17.59 -9.81
CA PHE A 18 -0.26 -17.44 -9.33
C PHE A 18 -0.11 -18.24 -8.03
N GLU A 19 0.82 -19.19 -8.03
CA GLU A 19 1.16 -19.93 -6.82
C GLU A 19 2.36 -19.27 -6.14
N THR A 20 2.21 -18.95 -4.86
CA THR A 20 3.26 -18.32 -4.05
C THR A 20 3.71 -19.23 -2.91
N SER A 21 5.01 -19.28 -2.67
CA SER A 21 5.63 -19.94 -1.52
C SER A 21 5.53 -19.12 -0.23
N ALA A 22 5.09 -17.85 -0.32
CA ALA A 22 4.90 -16.98 0.83
C ALA A 22 3.88 -17.56 1.83
N LYS A 23 4.09 -17.33 3.12
CA LYS A 23 3.14 -17.69 4.18
C LYS A 23 1.82 -16.92 4.06
N ALA A 24 1.92 -15.64 3.70
CA ALA A 24 0.79 -14.80 3.36
C ALA A 24 1.15 -13.89 2.19
N ALA A 25 0.19 -13.60 1.32
CA ALA A 25 0.34 -12.75 0.16
C ALA A 25 -0.95 -11.97 -0.14
N TYR A 26 -0.80 -10.78 -0.69
CA TYR A 26 -1.89 -9.94 -1.20
C TYR A 26 -1.39 -9.18 -2.41
N ILE A 27 -2.10 -9.27 -3.55
CA ILE A 27 -1.76 -8.59 -4.80
C ILE A 27 -2.96 -7.78 -5.25
N LEU A 28 -2.77 -6.48 -5.39
CA LEU A 28 -3.79 -5.51 -5.75
C LEU A 28 -3.40 -4.79 -7.04
N ASP A 29 -4.26 -4.83 -8.04
CA ASP A 29 -4.25 -3.82 -9.09
C ASP A 29 -4.81 -2.52 -8.53
N GLN A 30 -3.93 -1.56 -8.27
CA GLN A 30 -4.29 -0.30 -7.62
C GLN A 30 -5.13 0.58 -8.53
N THR A 31 -4.90 0.51 -9.84
CA THR A 31 -5.58 1.34 -10.84
C THR A 31 -7.06 0.99 -10.94
N THR A 32 -7.41 -0.31 -10.89
CA THR A 32 -8.80 -0.79 -10.99
C THR A 32 -9.42 -1.16 -9.64
N GLY A 33 -8.61 -1.22 -8.58
CA GLY A 33 -9.03 -1.72 -7.27
C GLY A 33 -9.24 -3.25 -7.22
N THR A 34 -8.84 -3.97 -8.26
CA THR A 34 -9.06 -5.42 -8.37
C THR A 34 -8.01 -6.19 -7.56
N VAL A 35 -8.48 -7.08 -6.69
CA VAL A 35 -7.60 -8.02 -5.98
C VAL A 35 -7.29 -9.20 -6.89
N LEU A 36 -6.00 -9.39 -7.20
CA LEU A 36 -5.52 -10.44 -8.09
C LEU A 36 -5.22 -11.75 -7.35
N LEU A 37 -4.76 -11.64 -6.10
CA LEU A 37 -4.44 -12.78 -5.26
C LEU A 37 -4.58 -12.44 -3.77
N GLU A 38 -5.19 -13.37 -3.04
CA GLU A 38 -5.23 -13.37 -1.57
C GLU A 38 -4.80 -14.74 -1.04
N LYS A 39 -3.82 -14.73 -0.12
CA LYS A 39 -3.38 -15.90 0.64
C LYS A 39 -3.16 -15.50 2.08
N ASN A 40 -3.97 -16.05 3.01
CA ASN A 40 -3.90 -15.69 4.43
C ASN A 40 -3.90 -14.16 4.66
N ALA A 41 -4.66 -13.42 3.84
CA ALA A 41 -4.57 -11.97 3.69
C ALA A 41 -4.86 -11.21 4.98
N ASP A 42 -5.78 -11.67 5.79
CA ASP A 42 -6.21 -11.06 7.05
C ASP A 42 -5.46 -11.61 8.29
N GLN A 43 -4.54 -12.57 8.11
CA GLN A 43 -3.80 -13.17 9.23
C GLN A 43 -2.81 -12.16 9.85
N PRO A 44 -2.91 -11.82 11.15
CA PRO A 44 -1.94 -10.98 11.82
C PRO A 44 -0.59 -11.71 11.97
N LEU A 45 0.45 -11.17 11.38
CA LEU A 45 1.81 -11.73 11.37
C LEU A 45 2.83 -10.67 11.81
N PRO A 46 4.01 -11.05 12.30
CA PRO A 46 5.10 -10.12 12.56
C PRO A 46 5.51 -9.41 11.26
N PRO A 47 5.39 -8.06 11.18
CA PRO A 47 5.66 -7.33 9.93
C PRO A 47 7.14 -7.07 9.68
N ALA A 48 8.00 -7.23 10.68
CA ALA A 48 9.38 -6.75 10.63
C ALA A 48 9.45 -5.28 10.16
N SER A 49 10.48 -4.90 9.41
CA SER A 49 10.68 -3.52 8.94
C SER A 49 9.64 -3.02 7.91
N MET A 50 8.71 -3.84 7.44
CA MET A 50 7.59 -3.35 6.64
C MET A 50 6.67 -2.43 7.46
N SER A 51 6.63 -2.61 8.77
CA SER A 51 5.92 -1.73 9.72
C SER A 51 6.35 -0.27 9.64
N LYS A 52 7.60 0.03 9.25
CA LYS A 52 8.12 1.39 9.09
C LYS A 52 7.32 2.24 8.10
N LEU A 53 6.58 1.60 7.19
CA LEU A 53 5.66 2.30 6.30
C LEU A 53 4.62 3.12 7.07
N MET A 54 4.20 2.66 8.27
CA MET A 54 3.26 3.43 9.08
C MET A 54 3.92 4.64 9.74
N THR A 55 5.17 4.53 10.18
CA THR A 55 5.94 5.67 10.68
C THR A 55 6.15 6.73 9.60
N LEU A 56 6.49 6.29 8.38
CA LEU A 56 6.61 7.18 7.21
C LEU A 56 5.28 7.83 6.85
N TYR A 57 4.18 7.06 6.81
CA TYR A 57 2.84 7.57 6.54
C TYR A 57 2.46 8.71 7.51
N MET A 58 2.67 8.50 8.80
CA MET A 58 2.36 9.50 9.81
C MET A 58 3.28 10.73 9.70
N ALA A 59 4.57 10.54 9.38
CA ALA A 59 5.48 11.67 9.15
C ALA A 59 5.03 12.49 7.94
N PHE A 60 4.69 11.87 6.82
CA PHE A 60 4.15 12.56 5.64
C PHE A 60 2.84 13.30 5.94
N GLU A 61 1.96 12.68 6.72
CA GLU A 61 0.70 13.32 7.15
C GLU A 61 0.97 14.59 7.97
N TYR A 62 1.96 14.56 8.90
CA TYR A 62 2.35 15.73 9.70
C TYR A 62 3.00 16.82 8.85
N ILE A 63 3.79 16.46 7.85
CA ILE A 63 4.40 17.42 6.92
C ILE A 63 3.31 18.09 6.08
N ASN A 64 2.36 17.33 5.52
CA ASN A 64 1.24 17.90 4.77
C ASN A 64 0.32 18.81 5.61
N GLN A 65 0.28 18.59 6.93
CA GLN A 65 -0.46 19.44 7.87
C GLN A 65 0.33 20.68 8.32
N GLY A 66 1.56 20.87 7.86
CA GLY A 66 2.46 21.97 8.30
C GLY A 66 2.89 21.85 9.77
N ARG A 67 2.86 20.65 10.35
CA ARG A 67 3.24 20.35 11.74
C ARG A 67 4.67 19.82 11.87
N LEU A 68 5.31 19.54 10.76
CA LEU A 68 6.68 19.07 10.62
C LEU A 68 7.23 19.60 9.29
N GLU A 69 8.48 20.00 9.24
CA GLU A 69 9.12 20.48 8.03
C GLU A 69 10.29 19.57 7.62
N LEU A 70 10.47 19.33 6.31
CA LEU A 70 11.58 18.50 5.80
C LEU A 70 12.96 18.96 6.26
N THR A 71 13.14 20.29 6.37
CA THR A 71 14.39 20.94 6.78
C THR A 71 14.57 21.02 8.29
N GLU A 72 13.53 20.72 9.07
CA GLU A 72 13.58 20.73 10.52
C GLU A 72 14.60 19.70 11.03
N LYS A 73 15.41 20.12 12.03
CA LYS A 73 16.43 19.25 12.63
C LYS A 73 15.98 18.71 13.96
N LEU A 74 15.83 17.41 14.06
CA LEU A 74 15.39 16.71 15.26
C LEU A 74 16.58 16.23 16.11
N PRO A 75 16.48 16.31 17.45
CA PRO A 75 17.49 15.77 18.34
C PRO A 75 17.41 14.25 18.42
N VAL A 76 18.55 13.60 18.61
CA VAL A 76 18.66 12.16 18.78
C VAL A 76 18.75 11.82 20.27
N SER A 77 17.86 10.98 20.75
CA SER A 77 17.80 10.55 22.15
C SER A 77 18.68 9.32 22.43
N ASP A 78 18.97 9.08 23.71
CA ASP A 78 19.59 7.83 24.17
C ASP A 78 18.75 6.59 23.83
N ALA A 79 17.44 6.72 23.75
CA ALA A 79 16.54 5.63 23.36
C ALA A 79 16.73 5.25 21.89
N ALA A 80 16.83 6.24 21.00
CA ALA A 80 17.06 6.02 19.57
C ALA A 80 18.40 5.30 19.33
N VAL A 81 19.48 5.74 19.99
CA VAL A 81 20.83 5.17 19.85
C VAL A 81 20.93 3.71 20.34
N LYS A 82 20.06 3.28 21.24
CA LYS A 82 20.06 1.89 21.77
C LYS A 82 19.60 0.85 20.77
N TYR A 83 18.85 1.24 19.74
CA TYR A 83 18.39 0.28 18.75
C TYR A 83 19.55 -0.33 17.96
N ARG A 84 19.41 -1.62 17.66
CA ARG A 84 20.37 -2.42 16.91
C ARG A 84 19.79 -2.79 15.53
N GLY A 85 20.52 -3.61 14.79
CA GLY A 85 20.15 -4.07 13.46
C GLY A 85 20.41 -3.00 12.40
N SER A 86 19.39 -2.67 11.60
CA SER A 86 19.54 -1.62 10.57
C SER A 86 19.39 -0.24 11.19
N THR A 87 20.43 0.58 11.11
CA THR A 87 20.49 1.92 11.71
C THR A 87 21.19 2.90 10.78
N MET A 88 20.99 4.18 11.00
CA MET A 88 21.81 5.27 10.41
C MET A 88 23.09 5.52 11.22
N PHE A 89 23.29 4.82 12.33
CA PHE A 89 24.39 5.03 13.30
C PHE A 89 24.37 6.43 13.91
N LEU A 90 23.18 6.90 14.26
CA LEU A 90 22.97 8.18 14.93
C LEU A 90 23.58 8.17 16.34
N ASN A 91 23.98 9.36 16.81
CA ASN A 91 24.44 9.58 18.18
C ASN A 91 23.73 10.80 18.81
N THR A 92 23.81 10.94 20.13
CA THR A 92 23.05 11.95 20.88
C THR A 92 23.46 13.40 20.61
N SER A 93 24.63 13.62 19.99
CA SER A 93 25.07 14.95 19.55
C SER A 93 24.49 15.36 18.20
N ASP A 94 23.88 14.42 17.48
CA ASP A 94 23.33 14.71 16.15
C ASP A 94 22.07 15.56 16.22
N ARG A 95 21.89 16.33 15.16
CA ARG A 95 20.66 17.04 14.81
C ARG A 95 20.38 16.75 13.36
N VAL A 96 19.45 15.84 13.11
CA VAL A 96 19.21 15.23 11.79
C VAL A 96 17.98 15.84 11.16
N THR A 97 18.07 16.23 9.88
CA THR A 97 16.91 16.75 9.16
C THR A 97 15.83 15.68 9.02
N VAL A 98 14.58 16.08 9.02
CA VAL A 98 13.44 15.18 8.77
C VAL A 98 13.62 14.46 7.43
N GLU A 99 14.08 15.16 6.40
CA GLU A 99 14.34 14.58 5.08
C GLU A 99 15.39 13.46 5.14
N ASP A 100 16.50 13.64 5.86
CA ASP A 100 17.52 12.58 6.03
C ASP A 100 16.98 11.41 6.84
N LEU A 101 16.15 11.66 7.87
CA LEU A 101 15.50 10.60 8.63
C LEU A 101 14.57 9.76 7.74
N LEU A 102 13.76 10.41 6.89
CA LEU A 102 12.87 9.72 5.96
C LEU A 102 13.66 8.84 4.98
N ARG A 103 14.70 9.39 4.33
CA ARG A 103 15.59 8.60 3.45
C ARG A 103 16.29 7.49 4.20
N GLY A 104 16.77 7.75 5.40
CA GLY A 104 17.39 6.74 6.26
C GLY A 104 16.44 5.59 6.61
N ILE A 105 15.16 5.86 6.84
CA ILE A 105 14.14 4.83 7.07
C ILE A 105 13.84 4.05 5.80
N ILE A 106 13.69 4.72 4.67
CA ILE A 106 13.32 4.10 3.38
C ILE A 106 14.48 3.24 2.88
N VAL A 107 15.65 3.82 2.68
CA VAL A 107 16.80 3.17 2.02
C VAL A 107 17.58 2.27 2.96
N LEU A 108 17.97 2.81 4.14
CA LEU A 108 18.82 2.10 5.09
C LEU A 108 18.00 1.23 6.06
N SER A 109 16.69 1.46 6.12
CA SER A 109 15.80 0.83 7.11
C SER A 109 16.13 1.18 8.57
N GLY A 110 16.57 2.44 8.82
CA GLY A 110 17.04 2.95 10.10
C GLY A 110 16.03 2.78 11.24
N ASN A 111 16.36 1.94 12.23
CA ASN A 111 15.56 1.78 13.43
C ASN A 111 15.65 3.02 14.33
N ASP A 112 16.85 3.55 14.48
CA ASP A 112 17.15 4.78 15.21
C ASP A 112 16.39 5.99 14.64
N ALA A 113 16.38 6.16 13.33
CA ALA A 113 15.64 7.20 12.65
C ALA A 113 14.11 7.12 12.90
N CYS A 114 13.55 5.91 12.97
CA CYS A 114 12.15 5.73 13.33
C CYS A 114 11.84 6.24 14.74
N VAL A 115 12.74 5.97 15.69
CA VAL A 115 12.56 6.43 17.08
C VAL A 115 12.64 7.94 17.18
N VAL A 116 13.59 8.57 16.49
CA VAL A 116 13.69 10.03 16.44
C VAL A 116 12.39 10.67 15.94
N LEU A 117 11.84 10.16 14.83
CA LEU A 117 10.55 10.65 14.34
C LEU A 117 9.41 10.33 15.32
N ALA A 118 9.39 9.14 15.92
CA ALA A 118 8.35 8.74 16.86
C ALA A 118 8.30 9.67 18.08
N GLU A 119 9.44 9.99 18.67
CA GLU A 119 9.54 10.90 19.80
C GLU A 119 9.08 12.32 19.43
N ALA A 120 9.47 12.82 18.25
CA ALA A 120 9.08 14.14 17.77
C ALA A 120 7.56 14.24 17.47
N LEU A 121 6.96 13.17 16.98
CA LEU A 121 5.56 13.15 16.56
C LEU A 121 4.59 12.69 17.66
N SER A 122 5.11 12.12 18.75
CA SER A 122 4.31 11.70 19.89
C SER A 122 3.94 12.87 20.80
N PRO A 123 2.69 12.98 21.25
CA PRO A 123 2.28 14.04 22.17
C PRO A 123 2.99 13.97 23.54
N ASP A 124 3.46 12.78 23.95
CA ASP A 124 4.16 12.55 25.21
C ASP A 124 5.69 12.40 25.02
N GLY A 125 6.18 12.59 23.77
CA GLY A 125 7.59 12.49 23.45
C GLY A 125 8.16 11.07 23.54
N THR A 126 7.30 10.03 23.53
CA THR A 126 7.75 8.64 23.66
C THR A 126 7.43 7.79 22.44
N GLU A 127 8.30 6.80 22.12
CA GLU A 127 8.02 5.81 21.08
C GLU A 127 6.74 5.01 21.38
N LYS A 128 6.47 4.70 22.67
CA LYS A 128 5.26 4.00 23.07
C LYS A 128 4.00 4.78 22.74
N GLY A 129 3.96 6.08 23.10
CA GLY A 129 2.83 6.95 22.77
C GLY A 129 2.62 7.07 21.26
N PHE A 130 3.70 7.11 20.48
CA PHE A 130 3.63 7.09 19.02
C PHE A 130 3.06 5.77 18.49
N ALA A 131 3.48 4.61 19.02
CA ALA A 131 2.94 3.30 18.62
C ALA A 131 1.42 3.19 18.88
N ASP A 132 0.95 3.76 19.98
CA ASP A 132 -0.48 3.86 20.29
C ASP A 132 -1.21 4.76 19.27
N LEU A 133 -0.57 5.88 18.83
CA LEU A 133 -1.10 6.71 17.73
C LEU A 133 -1.15 5.94 16.41
N MET A 134 -0.08 5.22 16.04
CA MET A 134 -0.03 4.37 14.84
C MET A 134 -1.21 3.39 14.83
N THR A 135 -1.45 2.72 15.95
CA THR A 135 -2.55 1.74 16.06
C THR A 135 -3.92 2.41 15.86
N ARG A 136 -4.15 3.55 16.52
CA ARG A 136 -5.40 4.30 16.33
C ARG A 136 -5.58 4.81 14.89
N ARG A 137 -4.51 5.31 14.28
CA ARG A 137 -4.55 5.79 12.89
C ARG A 137 -4.80 4.66 11.90
N ALA A 138 -4.14 3.51 12.09
CA ALA A 138 -4.35 2.31 11.30
C ALA A 138 -5.82 1.87 11.29
N LYS A 139 -6.46 1.81 12.46
CA LYS A 139 -7.89 1.47 12.56
C LYS A 139 -8.78 2.43 11.78
N LYS A 140 -8.49 3.73 11.82
CA LYS A 140 -9.22 4.74 11.03
C LYS A 140 -9.02 4.59 9.51
N MET A 141 -7.92 3.96 9.09
CA MET A 141 -7.63 3.65 7.69
C MET A 141 -8.23 2.32 7.23
N GLY A 142 -8.91 1.58 8.11
CA GLY A 142 -9.47 0.27 7.80
C GLY A 142 -8.50 -0.90 8.03
N MET A 143 -7.32 -0.66 8.60
CA MET A 143 -6.32 -1.69 8.91
C MET A 143 -6.69 -2.41 10.22
N MET A 144 -7.69 -3.27 10.17
CA MET A 144 -8.32 -3.86 11.36
C MET A 144 -7.47 -4.95 12.02
N ASN A 145 -6.52 -5.55 11.29
CA ASN A 145 -5.65 -6.63 11.73
C ASN A 145 -4.23 -6.16 12.08
N SER A 146 -4.07 -4.85 12.38
CA SER A 146 -2.77 -4.25 12.70
C SER A 146 -2.76 -3.64 14.10
N VAL A 147 -1.69 -3.95 14.83
CA VAL A 147 -1.34 -3.39 16.16
C VAL A 147 0.15 -3.07 16.16
N PHE A 148 0.50 -1.90 16.65
CA PHE A 148 1.88 -1.42 16.72
C PHE A 148 2.34 -1.34 18.18
N ALA A 149 3.50 -1.92 18.49
CA ALA A 149 4.14 -1.85 19.80
C ALA A 149 5.39 -0.95 19.81
N ASN A 150 5.90 -0.61 18.63
CA ASN A 150 7.04 0.28 18.40
C ASN A 150 6.96 0.92 17.00
N SER A 151 7.86 1.85 16.71
CA SER A 151 7.88 2.64 15.47
C SER A 151 8.54 1.93 14.27
N ASN A 152 9.28 0.85 14.50
CA ASN A 152 10.26 0.34 13.53
C ASN A 152 10.08 -1.13 13.14
N GLY A 153 9.15 -1.86 13.77
CA GLY A 153 8.91 -3.28 13.53
C GLY A 153 9.90 -4.21 14.25
N TRP A 154 10.56 -3.71 15.31
CA TRP A 154 11.36 -4.56 16.20
C TRP A 154 10.49 -5.67 16.78
N PRO A 155 11.02 -6.90 16.92
CA PRO A 155 10.24 -8.02 17.43
C PRO A 155 9.52 -7.72 18.76
N HIS A 156 8.22 -7.90 18.76
CA HIS A 156 7.37 -7.77 19.94
C HIS A 156 6.12 -8.65 19.76
N PRO A 157 5.67 -9.40 20.80
CA PRO A 157 4.55 -10.32 20.69
C PRO A 157 3.25 -9.69 20.14
N GLU A 158 2.98 -8.44 20.52
CA GLU A 158 1.79 -7.71 20.13
C GLU A 158 1.95 -6.93 18.82
N HIS A 159 3.18 -6.80 18.26
CA HIS A 159 3.39 -6.06 17.01
C HIS A 159 3.05 -6.95 15.84
N LYS A 160 1.84 -6.82 15.33
CA LYS A 160 1.30 -7.65 14.23
C LYS A 160 0.65 -6.77 13.17
N MET A 161 0.75 -7.22 11.92
CA MET A 161 0.03 -6.64 10.77
C MET A 161 -0.38 -7.76 9.82
N SER A 162 -1.51 -7.60 9.14
CA SER A 162 -1.85 -8.48 8.02
C SER A 162 -1.25 -7.96 6.70
N VAL A 163 -1.08 -8.85 5.71
CA VAL A 163 -0.60 -8.42 4.38
C VAL A 163 -1.61 -7.55 3.66
N LYS A 164 -2.89 -7.73 3.92
CA LYS A 164 -3.96 -6.85 3.42
C LYS A 164 -3.85 -5.45 4.01
N ASP A 165 -3.63 -5.33 5.31
CA ASP A 165 -3.45 -4.03 5.97
C ASP A 165 -2.18 -3.31 5.46
N LEU A 166 -1.09 -4.05 5.23
CA LEU A 166 0.12 -3.50 4.60
C LEU A 166 -0.15 -3.02 3.16
N ALA A 167 -0.99 -3.71 2.39
CA ALA A 167 -1.38 -3.26 1.06
C ALA A 167 -2.28 -2.00 1.12
N ILE A 168 -3.21 -1.92 2.08
CA ILE A 168 -3.98 -0.70 2.34
C ILE A 168 -3.04 0.47 2.63
N LEU A 169 -2.07 0.27 3.51
CA LEU A 169 -1.09 1.29 3.86
C LEU A 169 -0.25 1.74 2.66
N ALA A 170 0.25 0.80 1.87
CA ALA A 170 1.01 1.08 0.66
C ALA A 170 0.18 1.87 -0.37
N ASN A 171 -1.07 1.45 -0.60
CA ASN A 171 -2.00 2.14 -1.48
C ASN A 171 -2.23 3.60 -1.03
N ARG A 172 -2.42 3.80 0.28
CA ARG A 172 -2.59 5.14 0.84
C ARG A 172 -1.33 6.00 0.72
N ILE A 173 -0.12 5.43 0.90
CA ILE A 173 1.13 6.17 0.70
C ILE A 173 1.25 6.67 -0.74
N VAL A 174 0.96 5.81 -1.71
CA VAL A 174 0.99 6.17 -3.14
C VAL A 174 -0.03 7.26 -3.47
N ALA A 175 -1.26 7.12 -2.96
CA ALA A 175 -2.37 8.01 -3.31
C ALA A 175 -2.32 9.35 -2.56
N ASP A 176 -2.01 9.34 -1.26
CA ASP A 176 -2.09 10.51 -0.40
C ASP A 176 -0.83 11.38 -0.46
N PHE A 177 0.34 10.77 -0.77
CA PHE A 177 1.65 11.41 -0.68
C PHE A 177 2.52 11.18 -1.93
N PRO A 178 2.04 11.45 -3.15
CA PRO A 178 2.77 11.18 -4.38
C PRO A 178 4.11 11.93 -4.47
N GLU A 179 4.24 13.05 -3.79
CA GLU A 179 5.47 13.85 -3.73
C GLU A 179 6.58 13.13 -2.95
N TYR A 180 6.25 12.58 -1.77
CA TYR A 180 7.20 11.86 -0.92
C TYR A 180 7.39 10.41 -1.37
N TYR A 181 6.40 9.85 -2.08
CA TYR A 181 6.49 8.50 -2.61
C TYR A 181 7.72 8.28 -3.49
N LYS A 182 8.17 9.30 -4.20
CA LYS A 182 9.35 9.24 -5.08
C LYS A 182 10.63 8.82 -4.34
N MET A 183 10.72 9.07 -3.03
CA MET A 183 11.87 8.66 -2.21
C MET A 183 12.02 7.12 -2.14
N PHE A 184 10.94 6.35 -2.32
CA PHE A 184 11.00 4.89 -2.27
C PHE A 184 11.73 4.27 -3.46
N ALA A 185 11.88 4.99 -4.55
CA ALA A 185 12.64 4.59 -5.73
C ALA A 185 14.15 4.91 -5.64
N GLU A 186 14.59 5.57 -4.57
CA GLU A 186 16.01 5.88 -4.37
C GLU A 186 16.82 4.60 -4.12
N ASP A 187 17.82 4.34 -4.96
CA ASP A 187 18.68 3.14 -4.86
C ASP A 187 19.69 3.25 -3.74
N THR A 188 20.17 4.45 -3.46
CA THR A 188 21.24 4.68 -2.49
C THR A 188 20.98 5.93 -1.67
N PHE A 189 21.38 5.87 -0.40
CA PHE A 189 21.43 7.00 0.49
C PHE A 189 22.65 6.87 1.41
N GLU A 190 23.49 7.87 1.46
CA GLU A 190 24.64 7.94 2.33
C GLU A 190 24.43 9.06 3.36
N PHE A 191 24.43 8.69 4.64
CA PHE A 191 24.34 9.64 5.73
C PHE A 191 25.69 9.80 6.42
N ASP A 192 26.32 10.95 6.24
CA ASP A 192 27.52 11.40 6.96
C ASP A 192 28.70 10.37 6.96
N GLY A 193 28.79 9.54 5.93
CA GLY A 193 29.86 8.56 5.77
C GLY A 193 29.97 7.45 6.83
N ARG A 194 29.03 7.41 7.81
CA ARG A 194 29.11 6.50 8.96
C ARG A 194 28.78 5.05 8.64
N ALA A 195 28.03 4.83 7.60
CA ALA A 195 27.50 3.50 7.24
C ALA A 195 27.91 3.09 5.83
N ALA A 196 29.17 3.24 5.47
CA ALA A 196 29.68 3.00 4.12
C ALA A 196 29.27 1.65 3.51
N ALA A 197 29.06 0.62 4.32
CA ALA A 197 28.61 -0.69 3.89
C ALA A 197 27.07 -0.83 3.81
N ASN A 198 26.29 0.16 4.30
CA ASN A 198 24.84 0.14 4.34
C ASN A 198 24.27 1.40 3.66
N THR A 199 24.47 1.53 2.38
CA THR A 199 24.03 2.71 1.60
C THR A 199 22.98 2.35 0.55
N ARG A 200 22.71 1.04 0.32
CA ARG A 200 21.81 0.60 -0.74
C ARG A 200 20.43 0.22 -0.24
N ASN A 201 19.44 0.59 -1.04
CA ASN A 201 18.08 0.11 -0.86
C ASN A 201 18.04 -1.42 -1.04
N ARG A 202 17.32 -2.09 -0.14
CA ARG A 202 17.23 -3.57 -0.13
C ARG A 202 16.07 -4.11 -0.95
N ASN A 203 15.30 -3.24 -1.61
CA ASN A 203 14.25 -3.67 -2.53
C ASN A 203 14.90 -4.32 -3.78
N PRO A 204 14.72 -5.63 -4.00
CA PRO A 204 15.40 -6.33 -5.07
C PRO A 204 14.88 -5.97 -6.47
N LEU A 205 13.78 -5.26 -6.56
CA LEU A 205 13.14 -4.93 -7.83
C LEU A 205 13.64 -3.61 -8.43
N LEU A 206 14.23 -2.73 -7.62
CA LEU A 206 14.78 -1.47 -8.12
C LEU A 206 15.93 -1.77 -9.11
N GLY A 207 15.96 -1.04 -10.21
CA GLY A 207 16.96 -1.21 -11.26
C GLY A 207 16.72 -2.37 -12.25
N LEU A 208 15.67 -3.21 -12.07
CA LEU A 208 15.35 -4.30 -13.01
C LEU A 208 14.65 -3.83 -14.30
N GLY A 209 14.26 -2.58 -14.40
CA GLY A 209 13.56 -2.06 -15.58
C GLY A 209 12.13 -2.57 -15.75
N ILE A 210 11.52 -3.12 -14.69
CA ILE A 210 10.15 -3.66 -14.69
C ILE A 210 9.10 -2.69 -14.14
N GLY A 211 9.47 -1.42 -13.99
CA GLY A 211 8.59 -0.38 -13.47
C GLY A 211 8.47 -0.33 -11.95
N ALA A 212 9.28 -1.10 -11.22
CA ALA A 212 9.26 -1.10 -9.75
C ALA A 212 9.80 0.21 -9.19
N ASP A 213 9.06 0.81 -8.22
CA ASP A 213 9.33 2.11 -7.63
C ASP A 213 9.12 2.18 -6.11
N GLY A 214 8.96 1.05 -5.45
CA GLY A 214 8.77 0.97 -4.00
C GLY A 214 8.51 -0.45 -3.52
N LEU A 215 8.27 -0.67 -2.23
CA LEU A 215 8.33 0.27 -1.10
C LEU A 215 9.35 -0.21 -0.04
N LYS A 216 9.07 -1.36 0.63
CA LYS A 216 9.83 -1.73 1.83
C LYS A 216 9.99 -3.22 2.02
N THR A 217 11.22 -3.63 2.28
CA THR A 217 11.54 -4.99 2.70
C THR A 217 11.42 -5.15 4.22
N GLY A 218 11.15 -6.38 4.67
CA GLY A 218 11.20 -6.78 6.06
C GLY A 218 11.88 -8.13 6.24
N HIS A 219 12.59 -8.31 7.36
CA HIS A 219 13.13 -9.59 7.77
C HIS A 219 13.37 -9.63 9.28
N THR A 220 12.89 -10.68 9.91
CA THR A 220 13.34 -11.18 11.22
C THR A 220 13.28 -12.71 11.18
N SER A 221 13.94 -13.38 12.12
CA SER A 221 13.88 -14.85 12.19
C SER A 221 12.45 -15.38 12.37
N GLU A 222 11.58 -14.63 13.06
CA GLU A 222 10.17 -14.98 13.28
C GLU A 222 9.30 -14.70 12.04
N ALA A 223 9.51 -13.54 11.40
CA ALA A 223 8.69 -13.10 10.25
C ALA A 223 9.07 -13.80 8.94
N GLY A 224 10.30 -14.30 8.81
CA GLY A 224 10.87 -14.65 7.51
C GLY A 224 11.15 -13.42 6.66
N TYR A 225 11.38 -13.61 5.37
CA TYR A 225 11.61 -12.52 4.40
C TYR A 225 10.28 -12.02 3.84
N GLY A 226 10.13 -10.71 3.79
CA GLY A 226 8.93 -10.05 3.27
C GLY A 226 9.25 -8.83 2.41
N LEU A 227 8.29 -8.44 1.59
CA LEU A 227 8.33 -7.24 0.76
C LEU A 227 6.92 -6.67 0.59
N VAL A 228 6.81 -5.38 0.81
CA VAL A 228 5.75 -4.56 0.23
C VAL A 228 6.32 -3.96 -1.03
N GLY A 229 5.81 -4.37 -2.18
CA GLY A 229 6.30 -3.95 -3.49
C GLY A 229 5.25 -3.15 -4.25
N SER A 230 5.72 -2.31 -5.16
CA SER A 230 4.90 -1.58 -6.12
C SER A 230 5.64 -1.45 -7.44
N ALA A 231 4.89 -1.56 -8.53
CA ALA A 231 5.38 -1.34 -9.89
C ALA A 231 4.33 -0.59 -10.71
N LEU A 232 4.79 0.32 -11.57
CA LEU A 232 3.99 1.09 -12.52
C LEU A 232 4.47 0.79 -13.92
N GLN A 233 3.58 0.30 -14.80
CA GLN A 233 3.84 0.13 -16.23
C GLN A 233 2.74 0.84 -17.04
N GLY A 234 3.14 1.85 -17.81
CA GLY A 234 2.17 2.77 -18.41
C GLY A 234 1.38 3.51 -17.33
N GLU A 235 0.06 3.41 -17.37
CA GLU A 235 -0.85 4.02 -16.38
C GLU A 235 -1.32 3.02 -15.30
N ARG A 236 -0.91 1.76 -15.41
CA ARG A 236 -1.36 0.70 -14.52
C ARG A 236 -0.35 0.45 -13.41
N ARG A 237 -0.83 0.47 -12.16
CA ARG A 237 -0.03 0.20 -10.98
C ARG A 237 -0.50 -1.07 -10.27
N VAL A 238 0.47 -1.88 -9.89
CA VAL A 238 0.26 -3.06 -9.03
C VAL A 238 0.98 -2.85 -7.71
N ILE A 239 0.28 -3.13 -6.62
CA ILE A 239 0.83 -3.18 -5.26
C ILE A 239 0.73 -4.62 -4.77
N PHE A 240 1.79 -5.13 -4.17
CA PHE A 240 1.76 -6.47 -3.60
C PHE A 240 2.49 -6.54 -2.26
N VAL A 241 2.07 -7.49 -1.45
CA VAL A 241 2.71 -7.80 -0.16
C VAL A 241 2.92 -9.30 -0.07
N VAL A 242 4.14 -9.70 0.24
CA VAL A 242 4.50 -11.09 0.53
C VAL A 242 5.29 -11.15 1.83
N THR A 243 5.07 -12.21 2.62
CA THR A 243 5.79 -12.43 3.89
C THR A 243 5.98 -13.91 4.20
N GLY A 244 6.95 -14.22 5.05
CA GLY A 244 7.23 -15.60 5.46
C GLY A 244 8.03 -16.39 4.45
N LEU A 245 8.72 -15.75 3.51
CA LEU A 245 9.62 -16.39 2.55
C LEU A 245 10.92 -16.84 3.25
N ARG A 246 11.52 -17.91 2.73
CA ARG A 246 12.64 -18.60 3.37
C ARG A 246 14.00 -17.92 3.23
N SER A 247 14.19 -17.11 2.19
CA SER A 247 15.46 -16.44 1.92
C SER A 247 15.30 -15.13 1.16
N GLN A 248 16.36 -14.33 1.12
CA GLN A 248 16.41 -13.10 0.36
C GLN A 248 16.30 -13.35 -1.16
N SER A 249 16.93 -14.43 -1.67
CA SER A 249 16.82 -14.80 -3.08
C SER A 249 15.39 -15.18 -3.45
N VAL A 250 14.76 -16.06 -2.65
CA VAL A 250 13.36 -16.44 -2.88
C VAL A 250 12.43 -15.22 -2.86
N ARG A 251 12.69 -14.24 -1.97
CA ARG A 251 11.92 -12.98 -1.98
C ARG A 251 12.11 -12.20 -3.28
N ALA A 252 13.34 -12.16 -3.82
CA ALA A 252 13.62 -11.45 -5.06
C ALA A 252 12.94 -12.14 -6.25
N ASP A 253 13.12 -13.46 -6.37
CA ASP A 253 12.55 -14.27 -7.46
C ASP A 253 11.00 -14.20 -7.45
N GLU A 254 10.41 -14.34 -6.28
CA GLU A 254 8.96 -14.30 -6.10
C GLU A 254 8.39 -12.91 -6.43
N ALA A 255 9.05 -11.85 -5.97
CA ALA A 255 8.62 -10.49 -6.23
C ALA A 255 8.67 -10.14 -7.72
N GLU A 256 9.73 -10.52 -8.43
CA GLU A 256 9.85 -10.35 -9.87
C GLU A 256 8.77 -11.14 -10.62
N ALA A 257 8.56 -12.41 -10.22
CA ALA A 257 7.53 -13.26 -10.81
C ALA A 257 6.12 -12.67 -10.64
N ILE A 258 5.80 -12.09 -9.46
CA ILE A 258 4.52 -11.40 -9.20
C ILE A 258 4.32 -10.22 -10.15
N VAL A 259 5.31 -9.35 -10.29
CA VAL A 259 5.22 -8.19 -11.18
C VAL A 259 5.00 -8.63 -12.61
N ASN A 260 5.84 -9.57 -13.10
CA ASN A 260 5.71 -10.11 -14.44
C ASN A 260 4.35 -10.77 -14.69
N TRP A 261 3.84 -11.57 -13.72
CA TRP A 261 2.55 -12.22 -13.83
C TRP A 261 1.42 -11.20 -13.88
N ALA A 262 1.40 -10.23 -12.95
CA ALA A 262 0.33 -9.25 -12.85
C ALA A 262 0.18 -8.39 -14.12
N PHE A 263 1.30 -8.00 -14.76
CA PHE A 263 1.26 -7.18 -15.96
C PHE A 263 1.06 -7.99 -17.26
N ARG A 264 1.49 -9.26 -17.31
CA ARG A 264 1.36 -10.09 -18.51
C ARG A 264 0.06 -10.87 -18.60
N GLN A 265 -0.55 -11.23 -17.46
CA GLN A 265 -1.76 -12.06 -17.45
C GLN A 265 -3.05 -11.23 -17.48
N PHE A 266 -2.99 -9.95 -17.19
CA PHE A 266 -4.17 -9.10 -17.12
C PHE A 266 -3.97 -7.82 -17.93
N THR A 267 -5.05 -7.35 -18.54
CA THR A 267 -5.13 -6.08 -19.26
C THR A 267 -6.36 -5.31 -18.86
N GLN A 268 -6.29 -3.99 -18.90
CA GLN A 268 -7.45 -3.13 -18.68
C GLN A 268 -8.23 -3.00 -19.98
N LYS A 269 -9.55 -3.24 -19.92
CA LYS A 269 -10.44 -3.14 -21.06
C LYS A 269 -11.62 -2.23 -20.71
N LYS A 270 -11.85 -1.22 -21.55
CA LYS A 270 -12.96 -0.29 -21.39
C LYS A 270 -14.23 -0.90 -21.98
N TYR A 271 -15.28 -1.00 -21.18
CA TYR A 271 -16.59 -1.55 -21.57
C TYR A 271 -17.67 -0.49 -21.76
N GLY A 272 -17.46 0.71 -21.24
CA GLY A 272 -18.36 1.84 -21.43
C GLY A 272 -17.79 3.14 -20.93
N GLY A 273 -18.25 4.24 -21.45
CA GLY A 273 -17.88 5.59 -21.03
C GLY A 273 -18.90 6.21 -20.09
N LYS A 274 -18.46 7.16 -19.27
CA LYS A 274 -19.36 8.00 -18.47
C LYS A 274 -20.44 8.62 -19.35
N ASN A 275 -21.71 8.53 -18.88
CA ASN A 275 -22.94 8.95 -19.57
C ASN A 275 -23.38 8.03 -20.73
N ASP A 276 -22.71 6.94 -21.03
CA ASP A 276 -23.23 5.96 -21.99
C ASP A 276 -24.55 5.38 -21.44
N VAL A 277 -25.59 5.37 -22.27
CA VAL A 277 -26.90 4.82 -21.88
C VAL A 277 -26.84 3.29 -22.02
N ILE A 278 -26.95 2.61 -20.88
CA ILE A 278 -26.84 1.14 -20.76
C ILE A 278 -28.18 0.44 -20.69
N GLY A 279 -29.30 1.17 -20.58
CA GLY A 279 -30.64 0.60 -20.51
C GLY A 279 -31.70 1.63 -20.18
N PHE A 280 -32.96 1.14 -20.01
CA PHE A 280 -34.10 1.96 -19.66
C PHE A 280 -34.86 1.35 -18.49
N ALA A 281 -35.35 2.21 -17.61
CA ALA A 281 -36.16 1.80 -16.45
C ALA A 281 -37.56 2.42 -16.52
N PRO A 282 -38.63 1.69 -16.10
CA PRO A 282 -39.99 2.23 -16.04
C PRO A 282 -40.12 3.32 -14.97
N VAL A 283 -40.83 4.38 -15.30
CA VAL A 283 -41.11 5.50 -14.39
C VAL A 283 -42.59 5.54 -14.05
N TRP A 284 -42.89 5.63 -12.76
CA TRP A 284 -44.27 5.78 -12.28
C TRP A 284 -44.61 7.23 -12.02
N ASN A 285 -45.76 7.67 -12.52
CA ASN A 285 -46.24 9.06 -12.48
C ASN A 285 -45.33 10.10 -13.17
N GLY A 286 -44.50 9.66 -14.14
CA GLY A 286 -43.69 10.57 -14.96
C GLY A 286 -44.39 11.01 -16.24
N ALA A 287 -43.93 12.11 -16.83
CA ALA A 287 -44.35 12.57 -18.16
C ALA A 287 -43.86 11.57 -19.26
N SER A 288 -42.83 10.80 -18.99
CA SER A 288 -42.32 9.70 -19.81
C SER A 288 -42.52 8.38 -19.09
N ALA A 289 -42.84 7.30 -19.84
CA ALA A 289 -43.02 5.96 -19.31
C ALA A 289 -41.68 5.32 -18.89
N GLN A 290 -40.56 5.80 -19.42
CA GLN A 290 -39.22 5.27 -19.16
C GLN A 290 -38.20 6.39 -19.04
N VAL A 291 -37.11 6.11 -18.31
CA VAL A 291 -35.93 6.94 -18.19
C VAL A 291 -34.68 6.16 -18.57
N GLY A 292 -33.76 6.79 -19.30
CA GLY A 292 -32.45 6.21 -19.62
C GLY A 292 -31.58 6.06 -18.38
N LEU A 293 -30.92 4.93 -18.28
CA LEU A 293 -29.92 4.63 -17.27
C LEU A 293 -28.55 4.81 -17.90
N ALA A 294 -27.73 5.65 -17.33
CA ALA A 294 -26.39 5.94 -17.85
C ALA A 294 -25.32 5.58 -16.81
N LEU A 295 -24.14 5.25 -17.31
CA LEU A 295 -22.96 5.04 -16.44
C LEU A 295 -22.62 6.36 -15.73
N ALA A 296 -22.43 6.29 -14.43
CA ALA A 296 -21.98 7.43 -13.63
C ALA A 296 -20.50 7.76 -13.83
N GLU A 297 -19.71 6.70 -14.16
CA GLU A 297 -18.27 6.75 -14.39
C GLU A 297 -17.92 5.84 -15.58
N ASP A 298 -16.67 5.93 -16.05
CA ASP A 298 -16.13 4.98 -17.04
C ASP A 298 -16.14 3.57 -16.45
N LEU A 299 -16.53 2.57 -17.24
CA LEU A 299 -16.53 1.16 -16.87
C LEU A 299 -15.27 0.49 -17.42
N ASP A 300 -14.20 0.55 -16.66
CA ASP A 300 -12.92 -0.07 -16.97
C ASP A 300 -12.74 -1.31 -16.08
N LEU A 301 -12.57 -2.48 -16.69
CA LEU A 301 -12.35 -3.73 -15.98
C LEU A 301 -10.98 -4.30 -16.30
N LEU A 302 -10.39 -4.91 -15.29
CA LEU A 302 -9.19 -5.72 -15.45
C LEU A 302 -9.61 -7.14 -15.83
N VAL A 303 -9.17 -7.59 -17.00
CA VAL A 303 -9.51 -8.90 -17.55
C VAL A 303 -8.26 -9.70 -17.89
N PRO A 304 -8.28 -11.05 -17.88
CA PRO A 304 -7.18 -11.83 -18.41
C PRO A 304 -6.92 -11.53 -19.88
N VAL A 305 -5.63 -11.50 -20.25
CA VAL A 305 -5.20 -11.19 -21.62
C VAL A 305 -5.74 -12.20 -22.64
N PHE A 306 -5.90 -13.45 -22.24
CA PHE A 306 -6.34 -14.56 -23.12
C PHE A 306 -7.83 -14.88 -22.98
N ASP A 307 -8.62 -13.99 -22.40
CA ASP A 307 -10.05 -14.17 -22.30
C ASP A 307 -10.76 -13.36 -23.40
N ASP A 308 -11.26 -14.08 -24.41
CA ASP A 308 -12.09 -13.53 -25.48
C ASP A 308 -13.59 -13.63 -25.14
N GLY A 309 -13.95 -13.99 -23.90
CA GLY A 309 -15.33 -14.15 -23.45
C GLY A 309 -16.06 -12.81 -23.38
N ASP A 310 -17.32 -12.79 -23.85
CA ASP A 310 -18.21 -11.67 -23.65
C ASP A 310 -18.57 -11.53 -22.16
N ILE A 311 -18.28 -10.37 -21.57
CA ILE A 311 -18.74 -10.07 -20.21
C ILE A 311 -20.18 -9.59 -20.29
N ASN A 312 -21.08 -10.31 -19.67
CA ASN A 312 -22.47 -9.92 -19.55
C ASN A 312 -22.66 -9.04 -18.31
N PHE A 313 -23.15 -7.83 -18.52
CA PHE A 313 -23.49 -6.91 -17.44
C PHE A 313 -24.97 -6.98 -17.14
N ASN A 314 -25.34 -7.19 -15.87
CA ASN A 314 -26.71 -7.10 -15.40
C ASN A 314 -26.84 -5.88 -14.48
N ALA A 315 -27.77 -4.97 -14.82
CA ALA A 315 -28.12 -3.83 -13.97
C ALA A 315 -29.37 -4.21 -13.13
N GLU A 316 -29.23 -4.21 -11.81
CA GLU A 316 -30.37 -4.34 -10.90
C GLU A 316 -30.86 -2.97 -10.48
N ILE A 317 -32.16 -2.71 -10.69
CA ILE A 317 -32.77 -1.44 -10.42
C ILE A 317 -33.97 -1.64 -9.51
N LYS A 318 -34.04 -0.82 -8.45
CA LYS A 318 -35.27 -0.75 -7.63
C LYS A 318 -36.39 -0.09 -8.42
N THR A 319 -37.34 -0.85 -8.91
CA THR A 319 -38.51 -0.38 -9.63
C THR A 319 -39.76 -0.40 -8.74
N PRO A 320 -40.74 0.45 -9.03
CA PRO A 320 -40.74 1.53 -10.02
C PRO A 320 -39.96 2.77 -9.57
N ILE A 321 -39.32 3.44 -10.53
CA ILE A 321 -38.72 4.74 -10.29
C ILE A 321 -39.84 5.78 -10.25
N LYS A 322 -39.96 6.59 -9.18
CA LYS A 322 -41.00 7.57 -9.01
C LYS A 322 -40.59 8.95 -9.52
N ALA A 323 -41.47 9.59 -10.28
CA ALA A 323 -41.28 10.99 -10.65
C ALA A 323 -41.61 11.91 -9.44
N PRO A 324 -41.07 13.17 -9.37
CA PRO A 324 -40.16 13.78 -10.36
C PRO A 324 -38.72 13.26 -10.23
N LEU A 325 -38.04 13.19 -11.37
CA LEU A 325 -36.59 12.80 -11.44
C LEU A 325 -35.77 14.03 -11.76
N SER A 326 -34.73 14.27 -10.98
CA SER A 326 -33.65 15.19 -11.31
C SER A 326 -32.53 14.46 -12.01
N LYS A 327 -31.90 15.09 -13.00
CA LYS A 327 -30.67 14.56 -13.58
C LYS A 327 -29.64 14.44 -12.45
N GLY A 328 -29.24 13.20 -12.13
CA GLY A 328 -28.35 12.87 -11.03
C GLY A 328 -26.91 12.82 -11.45
#